data_e2c10cc5692dd747bfff6f36350db3a9
#
_entry.id   e2c10cc5692dd747bfff6f36350db3a9
#
_cell.length_a   1.000
_cell.length_b   1.000
_cell.length_c   1.000
_cell.angle_alpha   90.00
_cell.angle_beta   90.00
_cell.angle_gamma   90.00
#
_symmetry.space_group_name_H-M   'P 1'
#
loop_
_entity.id
_entity.type
_entity.pdbx_description
1 polymer ?
#
loop_
_entity_poly.entity_id
_entity_poly.type
_entity_poly.pdbx_seq_one_letter_code
_entity_poly.pdbx_strand_id
1 'polypeptide(L)'
;MFEIIRRLIVAGVALGVIAGNSDEITKFYDDIVSETQRIATVGDLRSISNMLDYEFMKRGRYPKTENFEKWMEKNFKESHLKALVVDHWGNELVYNATKKQKGFILVSSGPDGIIDTDDDLKYTGP
;
A
#
# COMPACT_ATOMS: atom_id res chain seq x y z
N MET A 1 2.23 9.15 15.32
CA MET A 1 2.49 7.71 15.45
C MET A 1 3.72 7.25 14.67
N PHE A 2 3.89 7.66 13.44
CA PHE A 2 5.07 7.33 12.62
C PHE A 2 6.39 7.80 13.24
N GLU A 3 6.44 9.01 13.79
CA GLU A 3 7.63 9.55 14.45
C GLU A 3 8.00 8.80 15.74
N ILE A 4 7.04 8.32 16.50
CA ILE A 4 7.29 7.54 17.71
C ILE A 4 7.93 6.21 17.34
N ILE A 5 7.39 5.53 16.31
CA ILE A 5 7.95 4.28 15.80
C ILE A 5 9.38 4.50 15.30
N ARG A 6 9.60 5.56 14.54
CA ARG A 6 10.92 5.93 14.04
C ARG A 6 11.92 6.17 15.18
N ARG A 7 11.52 6.88 16.22
CA ARG A 7 12.37 7.14 17.39
C ARG A 7 12.72 5.85 18.14
N LEU A 8 11.76 4.96 18.31
CA LEU A 8 11.98 3.65 18.93
C LEU A 8 12.96 2.79 18.13
N ILE A 9 12.84 2.80 16.81
CA ILE A 9 13.74 2.07 15.91
C ILE A 9 15.15 2.63 16.00
N VAL A 10 15.32 3.94 15.96
CA VAL A 10 16.63 4.60 16.07
C VAL A 10 17.27 4.30 17.42
N ALA A 11 16.51 4.36 18.52
CA ALA A 11 17.00 4.03 19.84
C ALA A 11 17.45 2.56 19.93
N GLY A 12 16.67 1.63 19.34
CA GLY A 12 17.01 0.22 19.27
C GLY A 12 18.31 -0.03 18.50
N VAL A 13 18.48 0.62 17.34
CA VAL A 13 19.70 0.54 16.53
C VAL A 13 20.91 1.08 17.30
N ALA A 14 20.76 2.22 17.98
CA ALA A 14 21.85 2.81 18.76
C ALA A 14 22.31 1.89 19.90
N LEU A 15 21.38 1.28 20.63
CA LEU A 15 21.69 0.33 21.68
C LEU A 15 22.39 -0.91 21.14
N GLY A 16 21.97 -1.38 19.96
CA GLY A 16 22.56 -2.54 19.33
C GLY A 16 23.99 -2.31 18.81
N VAL A 17 24.27 -1.13 18.27
CA VAL A 17 25.64 -0.74 17.87
C VAL A 17 26.56 -0.76 19.08
N ILE A 18 26.10 -0.27 20.24
CA ILE A 18 26.84 -0.33 21.50
C ILE A 18 27.11 -1.78 21.92
N ALA A 19 26.17 -2.69 21.66
CA ALA A 19 26.32 -4.12 21.97
C ALA A 19 27.21 -4.89 20.99
N GLY A 20 27.68 -4.26 19.89
CA GLY A 20 28.61 -4.87 18.94
C GLY A 20 27.99 -5.84 17.92
N ASN A 21 26.65 -5.80 17.74
CA ASN A 21 25.91 -6.76 16.92
C ASN A 21 25.24 -6.06 15.72
N SER A 22 26.05 -5.39 14.89
CA SER A 22 25.56 -4.48 13.84
C SER A 22 24.79 -5.16 12.71
N ASP A 23 25.17 -6.39 12.29
CA ASP A 23 24.52 -7.08 11.17
C ASP A 23 23.11 -7.57 11.51
N GLU A 24 22.93 -8.14 12.70
CA GLU A 24 21.60 -8.57 13.16
C GLU A 24 20.68 -7.39 13.40
N ILE A 25 21.22 -6.26 13.82
CA ILE A 25 20.45 -5.05 14.06
C ILE A 25 20.02 -4.41 12.77
N THR A 26 20.89 -4.36 11.75
CA THR A 26 20.55 -3.86 10.43
C THR A 26 19.41 -4.70 9.83
N LYS A 27 19.50 -6.01 9.93
CA LYS A 27 18.45 -6.92 9.48
C LYS A 27 17.13 -6.68 10.22
N PHE A 28 17.19 -6.56 11.54
CA PHE A 28 16.01 -6.29 12.38
C PHE A 28 15.37 -4.96 12.01
N TYR A 29 16.19 -3.92 11.80
CA TYR A 29 15.73 -2.59 11.38
C TYR A 29 15.03 -2.69 10.02
N ASP A 30 15.65 -3.35 9.04
CA ASP A 30 15.08 -3.51 7.69
C ASP A 30 13.77 -4.28 7.73
N ASP A 31 13.67 -5.33 8.55
CA ASP A 31 12.45 -6.11 8.71
C ASP A 31 11.31 -5.26 9.31
N ILE A 32 11.61 -4.41 10.29
CA ILE A 32 10.60 -3.53 10.91
C ILE A 32 10.16 -2.45 9.92
N VAL A 33 11.07 -1.86 9.17
CA VAL A 33 10.75 -0.84 8.15
C VAL A 33 9.86 -1.45 7.07
N SER A 34 10.20 -2.63 6.57
CA SER A 34 9.42 -3.34 5.56
C SER A 34 8.01 -3.67 6.07
N GLU A 35 7.88 -4.15 7.29
CA GLU A 35 6.57 -4.47 7.88
C GLU A 35 5.72 -3.21 8.07
N THR A 36 6.33 -2.10 8.47
CA THR A 36 5.65 -0.80 8.61
C THR A 36 5.13 -0.33 7.25
N GLN A 37 5.94 -0.44 6.19
CA GLN A 37 5.54 -0.11 4.83
C GLN A 37 4.38 -0.98 4.36
N ARG A 38 4.41 -2.25 4.69
CA ARG A 38 3.34 -3.20 4.36
C ARG A 38 2.02 -2.80 5.03
N ILE A 39 2.05 -2.51 6.33
CA ILE A 39 0.85 -2.10 7.08
C ILE A 39 0.27 -0.81 6.50
N ALA A 40 1.10 0.16 6.17
CA ALA A 40 0.67 1.42 5.58
C ALA A 40 0.06 1.20 4.20
N THR A 41 0.66 0.34 3.36
CA THR A 41 0.13 0.01 2.03
C THR A 41 -1.20 -0.73 2.13
N VAL A 42 -1.34 -1.67 3.05
CA VAL A 42 -2.62 -2.37 3.31
C VAL A 42 -3.70 -1.35 3.69
N GLY A 43 -3.38 -0.38 4.54
CA GLY A 43 -4.32 0.68 4.90
C GLY A 43 -4.77 1.51 3.70
N ASP A 44 -3.86 1.87 2.82
CA ASP A 44 -4.16 2.62 1.60
C ASP A 44 -5.03 1.80 0.65
N LEU A 45 -4.69 0.53 0.42
CA LEU A 45 -5.49 -0.37 -0.43
C LEU A 45 -6.89 -0.54 0.13
N ARG A 46 -7.02 -0.67 1.45
CA ARG A 46 -8.33 -0.78 2.10
C ARG A 46 -9.16 0.49 1.90
N SER A 47 -8.56 1.66 2.02
CA SER A 47 -9.24 2.94 1.79
C SER A 47 -9.76 3.04 0.37
N ILE A 48 -8.93 2.70 -0.61
CA ILE A 48 -9.32 2.71 -2.03
C ILE A 48 -10.42 1.67 -2.27
N SER A 49 -10.27 0.47 -1.73
CA SER A 49 -11.24 -0.62 -1.87
C SER A 49 -12.61 -0.23 -1.30
N ASN A 50 -12.63 0.42 -0.13
CA ASN A 50 -13.89 0.89 0.47
C ASN A 50 -14.57 1.94 -0.40
N MET A 51 -13.82 2.84 -1.00
CA MET A 51 -14.38 3.84 -1.93
C MET A 51 -14.87 3.19 -3.22
N LEU A 52 -14.18 2.17 -3.71
CA LEU A 52 -14.62 1.40 -4.87
C LEU A 52 -15.95 0.67 -4.56
N ASP A 53 -16.06 0.05 -3.41
CA ASP A 53 -17.29 -0.62 -2.99
C ASP A 53 -18.44 0.36 -2.84
N TYR A 54 -18.17 1.55 -2.33
CA TYR A 54 -19.16 2.63 -2.26
C TYR A 54 -19.63 3.04 -3.66
N GLU A 55 -18.71 3.18 -4.61
CA GLU A 55 -19.04 3.48 -6.01
C GLU A 55 -19.91 2.39 -6.61
N PHE A 56 -19.60 1.12 -6.34
CA PHE A 56 -20.40 -0.02 -6.79
C PHE A 56 -21.82 0.02 -6.20
N MET A 57 -21.96 0.31 -4.91
CA MET A 57 -23.27 0.42 -4.26
C MET A 57 -24.11 1.55 -4.87
N LYS A 58 -23.45 2.64 -5.26
CA LYS A 58 -24.11 3.82 -5.81
C LYS A 58 -24.50 3.66 -7.27
N ARG A 59 -23.63 3.06 -8.09
CA ARG A 59 -23.77 2.98 -9.55
C ARG A 59 -23.98 1.58 -10.11
N GLY A 60 -23.80 0.55 -9.29
CA GLY A 60 -23.90 -0.85 -9.71
C GLY A 60 -22.74 -1.35 -10.55
N ARG A 61 -21.65 -0.59 -10.60
CA ARG A 61 -20.43 -0.95 -11.36
C ARG A 61 -19.21 -0.25 -10.79
N TYR A 62 -18.05 -0.88 -10.96
CA TYR A 62 -16.77 -0.29 -10.64
C TYR A 62 -16.26 0.56 -11.81
N PRO A 63 -15.34 1.51 -11.57
CA PRO A 63 -14.73 2.28 -12.66
C PRO A 63 -14.02 1.36 -13.67
N LYS A 64 -14.04 1.75 -14.94
CA LYS A 64 -13.24 1.05 -15.95
C LYS A 64 -11.75 1.20 -15.63
N THR A 65 -10.95 0.21 -16.05
CA THR A 65 -9.50 0.21 -15.83
C THR A 65 -8.87 1.52 -16.33
N GLU A 66 -9.20 1.96 -17.52
CA GLU A 66 -8.68 3.18 -18.12
C GLU A 66 -9.14 4.47 -17.43
N ASN A 67 -10.21 4.40 -16.64
CA ASN A 67 -10.77 5.55 -15.93
C ASN A 67 -10.37 5.61 -14.45
N PHE A 68 -9.61 4.65 -13.98
CA PHE A 68 -9.26 4.55 -12.56
C PHE A 68 -8.53 5.79 -12.05
N GLU A 69 -7.57 6.28 -12.81
CA GLU A 69 -6.79 7.45 -12.42
C GLU A 69 -7.66 8.69 -12.26
N LYS A 70 -8.56 8.93 -13.22
CA LYS A 70 -9.54 10.04 -13.14
C LYS A 70 -10.51 9.86 -11.97
N TRP A 71 -10.92 8.62 -11.72
CA TRP A 71 -11.79 8.30 -10.59
C TRP A 71 -11.09 8.60 -9.27
N MET A 72 -9.80 8.26 -9.15
CA MET A 72 -9.00 8.60 -7.97
C MET A 72 -8.91 10.11 -7.76
N GLU A 73 -8.63 10.88 -8.82
CA GLU A 73 -8.57 12.33 -8.75
C GLU A 73 -9.86 12.96 -8.27
N LYS A 74 -11.00 12.40 -8.68
CA LYS A 74 -12.32 12.89 -8.31
C LYS A 74 -12.69 12.59 -6.86
N ASN A 75 -12.27 11.45 -6.33
CA ASN A 75 -12.73 10.93 -5.05
C ASN A 75 -11.75 11.15 -3.90
N PHE A 76 -10.51 11.49 -4.18
CA PHE A 76 -9.49 11.75 -3.17
C PHE A 76 -8.92 13.15 -3.34
N LYS A 77 -8.61 13.80 -2.22
CA LYS A 77 -8.01 15.14 -2.24
C LYS A 77 -6.62 15.08 -2.86
N GLU A 78 -6.28 16.11 -3.62
CA GLU A 78 -4.98 16.20 -4.29
C GLU A 78 -3.79 15.99 -3.35
N SER A 79 -3.89 16.46 -2.11
CA SER A 79 -2.85 16.27 -1.09
C SER A 79 -2.62 14.82 -0.70
N HIS A 80 -3.64 13.95 -0.87
CA HIS A 80 -3.55 12.53 -0.56
C HIS A 80 -3.36 11.67 -1.80
N LEU A 81 -3.71 12.19 -2.98
CA LEU A 81 -3.70 11.42 -4.23
C LEU A 81 -2.33 10.84 -4.54
N LYS A 82 -1.27 11.65 -4.45
CA LYS A 82 0.10 11.20 -4.75
C LYS A 82 0.55 10.06 -3.84
N ALA A 83 0.10 10.08 -2.58
CA ALA A 83 0.43 9.04 -1.61
C ALA A 83 -0.37 7.76 -1.83
N LEU A 84 -1.57 7.86 -2.44
CA LEU A 84 -2.47 6.72 -2.60
C LEU A 84 -2.29 5.98 -3.92
N VAL A 85 -1.65 6.58 -4.94
CA VAL A 85 -1.45 5.93 -6.24
C VAL A 85 -0.19 5.07 -6.30
N VAL A 86 0.68 5.19 -5.31
CA VAL A 86 1.88 4.37 -5.17
C VAL A 86 1.86 3.64 -3.83
N ASP A 87 2.47 2.47 -3.77
CA ASP A 87 2.66 1.79 -2.50
C ASP A 87 3.82 2.42 -1.72
N HIS A 88 4.04 1.97 -0.49
CA HIS A 88 5.08 2.52 0.37
C HIS A 88 6.49 2.04 0.01
N TRP A 89 6.66 1.24 -1.04
CA TRP A 89 7.94 0.89 -1.63
C TRP A 89 8.23 1.67 -2.92
N GLY A 90 7.32 2.60 -3.29
CA GLY A 90 7.48 3.48 -4.44
C GLY A 90 6.97 2.91 -5.77
N ASN A 91 6.25 1.82 -5.75
CA ASN A 91 5.69 1.19 -6.95
C ASN A 91 4.26 1.63 -7.19
N GLU A 92 3.87 1.85 -8.44
CA GLU A 92 2.50 2.21 -8.77
C GLU A 92 1.54 1.06 -8.46
N LEU A 93 0.38 1.40 -7.90
CA LEU A 93 -0.70 0.44 -7.70
C LEU A 93 -1.30 0.04 -9.05
N VAL A 94 -1.68 -1.24 -9.16
CA VAL A 94 -2.31 -1.78 -10.37
C VAL A 94 -3.79 -2.03 -10.09
N TYR A 95 -4.64 -1.46 -10.93
CA TYR A 95 -6.09 -1.63 -10.86
C TYR A 95 -6.61 -2.21 -12.17
N ASN A 96 -7.44 -3.23 -12.08
CA ASN A 96 -8.14 -3.81 -13.22
C ASN A 96 -9.60 -4.05 -12.86
N ALA A 97 -10.51 -3.49 -13.66
CA ALA A 97 -11.92 -3.83 -13.59
C ALA A 97 -12.14 -5.16 -14.29
N THR A 98 -13.00 -6.00 -13.74
CA THR A 98 -13.27 -7.34 -14.26
C THR A 98 -14.77 -7.54 -14.46
N LYS A 99 -15.14 -8.60 -15.21
CA LYS A 99 -16.54 -9.07 -15.34
C LYS A 99 -17.53 -7.94 -15.68
N LYS A 100 -17.26 -7.17 -16.73
CA LYS A 100 -18.11 -6.04 -17.16
C LYS A 100 -18.31 -5.00 -16.05
N GLN A 101 -17.23 -4.66 -15.37
CA GLN A 101 -17.23 -3.71 -14.24
C GLN A 101 -18.00 -4.18 -13.00
N LYS A 102 -18.25 -5.48 -12.87
CA LYS A 102 -18.90 -6.06 -11.69
C LYS A 102 -17.90 -6.54 -10.65
N GLY A 103 -16.60 -6.48 -10.95
CA GLY A 103 -15.54 -6.80 -10.03
C GLY A 103 -14.32 -5.93 -10.29
N PHE A 104 -13.36 -5.97 -9.37
CA PHE A 104 -12.06 -5.32 -9.55
C PHE A 104 -10.96 -6.12 -8.87
N ILE A 105 -9.73 -5.87 -9.32
CA ILE A 105 -8.51 -6.33 -8.66
C ILE A 105 -7.63 -5.10 -8.46
N LEU A 106 -7.21 -4.87 -7.23
CA LEU A 106 -6.30 -3.79 -6.85
C LEU A 106 -5.07 -4.42 -6.19
N VAL A 107 -3.88 -4.14 -6.72
CA VAL A 107 -2.65 -4.83 -6.34
C VAL A 107 -1.53 -3.83 -6.05
N SER A 108 -0.80 -4.06 -4.95
CA SER A 108 0.55 -3.53 -4.73
C SER A 108 1.54 -4.65 -5.03
N SER A 109 2.56 -4.36 -5.83
CA SER A 109 3.61 -5.33 -6.16
C SER A 109 4.54 -5.67 -5.01
N GLY A 110 4.41 -4.97 -3.87
CA GLY A 110 5.21 -5.24 -2.68
C GLY A 110 6.66 -4.78 -2.80
N PRO A 111 7.52 -5.25 -1.87
CA PRO A 111 8.92 -4.82 -1.83
C PRO A 111 9.72 -5.13 -3.09
N ASP A 112 9.41 -6.22 -3.80
CA ASP A 112 10.16 -6.62 -5.00
C ASP A 112 9.80 -5.82 -6.26
N GLY A 113 8.67 -5.10 -6.24
CA GLY A 113 8.19 -4.32 -7.38
C GLY A 113 7.74 -5.16 -8.57
N ILE A 114 7.57 -6.47 -8.40
CA ILE A 114 7.20 -7.41 -9.45
C ILE A 114 5.81 -7.97 -9.18
N ILE A 115 4.91 -7.84 -10.16
CA ILE A 115 3.54 -8.37 -10.07
C ILE A 115 3.57 -9.91 -10.16
N ASP A 116 2.59 -10.54 -9.52
CA ASP A 116 2.40 -11.99 -9.46
C ASP A 116 3.50 -12.73 -8.69
N THR A 117 4.01 -12.12 -7.62
CA THR A 117 4.93 -12.73 -6.68
C THR A 117 4.28 -12.91 -5.31
N ASP A 118 4.94 -13.65 -4.43
CA ASP A 118 4.39 -14.01 -3.10
C ASP A 118 4.20 -12.80 -2.17
N ASP A 119 4.90 -11.69 -2.43
CA ASP A 119 4.81 -10.50 -1.60
C ASP A 119 3.79 -9.45 -2.10
N ASP A 120 3.01 -9.78 -3.12
CA ASP A 120 1.93 -8.92 -3.61
C ASP A 120 0.83 -8.77 -2.56
N LEU A 121 0.28 -7.55 -2.47
CA LEU A 121 -0.89 -7.26 -1.65
C LEU A 121 -2.07 -7.03 -2.59
N LYS A 122 -3.12 -7.84 -2.45
CA LYS A 122 -4.29 -7.81 -3.33
C LYS A 122 -5.57 -7.51 -2.56
N TYR A 123 -6.40 -6.65 -3.16
CA TYR A 123 -7.80 -6.46 -2.77
C TYR A 123 -8.67 -6.70 -3.98
N THR A 124 -9.77 -7.41 -3.79
CA THR A 124 -10.71 -7.73 -4.85
C THR A 124 -12.13 -7.39 -4.43
N GLY A 125 -12.95 -7.00 -5.38
CA GLY A 125 -14.38 -6.76 -5.19
C GLY A 125 -15.21 -7.60 -6.15
N PRO A 126 -16.50 -7.67 -5.83
CA PRO A 126 -17.23 -8.84 -5.34
C PRO A 126 -17.08 -10.02 -6.12
#